data_5c3b809e9c886f4e6c9447fe917a1aed
#
_entry.id   5c3b809e9c886f4e6c9447fe917a1aed
#
_cell.length_a   1.000
_cell.length_b   1.000
_cell.length_c   1.000
_cell.angle_alpha   90.00
_cell.angle_beta   90.00
_cell.angle_gamma   90.00
#
_symmetry.space_group_name_H-M   'P 1'
#
loop_
_entity.id
_entity.type
_entity.pdbx_description
1 polymer ?
#
loop_
_entity_poly.entity_id
_entity_poly.type
_entity_poly.pdbx_seq_one_letter_code
_entity_poly.pdbx_strand_id
1 'polypeptide(L)'
;MTDKKIAVLLPCYNEEQTIEKVVRDFKRELPEATIYVYNNNSTDRTAEIAASIEGVVVRNEYRQGKGNVIRSMFRQIDADCYIMADGDDTYPAEHAREMARMVLEENMDMVIGDRLSSTYFVENKRAFHNFGNRLVRWLINKLFAGNIKDIMTGYRAFSYDFVKLMPIESNGFEVETEMTINALDKKFNICEIPVQYRDRPEGSVSKLNTVKDGMRVIGTIFRMFKNYRPMVFFGLLSAVLFVLGSVGFMSVFIEYLQTHLVLRFPTLIVATVTILASIILFSSGLILDIIIRKHRQNALLQINCIKK
;
A
#
# COMPACT_ATOMS: atom_id res chain seq x y z
N MET A 1 -0.32 6.60 29.04
CA MET A 1 0.19 5.44 28.27
C MET A 1 0.26 4.14 29.09
N THR A 2 0.15 4.19 30.40
CA THR A 2 0.49 3.06 31.31
C THR A 2 -0.39 1.81 31.23
N ASP A 3 -1.48 1.81 30.47
CA ASP A 3 -2.37 0.63 30.35
C ASP A 3 -2.62 0.19 28.89
N LYS A 4 -1.96 0.83 27.92
CA LYS A 4 -2.11 0.55 26.50
C LYS A 4 -1.00 -0.36 25.99
N LYS A 5 -1.37 -1.40 25.25
CA LYS A 5 -0.43 -2.34 24.66
C LYS A 5 0.17 -1.77 23.38
N ILE A 6 1.50 -1.64 23.33
CA ILE A 6 2.23 -1.23 22.14
C ILE A 6 2.99 -2.44 21.61
N ALA A 7 2.88 -2.72 20.32
CA ALA A 7 3.62 -3.77 19.63
C ALA A 7 4.55 -3.15 18.58
N VAL A 8 5.84 -3.44 18.67
CA VAL A 8 6.83 -3.13 17.62
C VAL A 8 6.94 -4.33 16.69
N LEU A 9 6.74 -4.12 15.40
CA LEU A 9 6.68 -5.14 14.36
C LEU A 9 7.92 -5.03 13.46
N LEU A 10 8.81 -6.00 13.50
CA LEU A 10 10.05 -6.04 12.73
C LEU A 10 10.03 -7.23 11.76
N PRO A 11 9.58 -7.05 10.49
CA PRO A 11 9.74 -8.06 9.46
C PRO A 11 11.21 -8.14 9.04
N CYS A 12 11.81 -9.33 9.13
CA CYS A 12 13.24 -9.54 8.91
C CYS A 12 13.52 -10.64 7.88
N TYR A 13 14.48 -10.36 7.00
CA TYR A 13 15.05 -11.33 6.07
C TYR A 13 16.53 -11.05 5.84
N ASN A 14 17.41 -11.87 6.42
CA ASN A 14 18.87 -11.72 6.37
C ASN A 14 19.34 -10.34 6.88
N GLU A 15 19.09 -10.06 8.17
CA GLU A 15 19.43 -8.80 8.84
C GLU A 15 20.30 -9.05 10.09
N GLU A 16 21.17 -10.10 10.08
CA GLU A 16 22.01 -10.46 11.23
C GLU A 16 22.92 -9.33 11.73
N GLN A 17 23.31 -8.41 10.82
CA GLN A 17 24.20 -7.29 11.16
C GLN A 17 23.50 -6.15 11.91
N THR A 18 22.18 -6.03 11.77
CA THR A 18 21.42 -4.85 12.20
C THR A 18 20.37 -5.16 13.26
N ILE A 19 19.83 -6.37 13.25
CA ILE A 19 18.65 -6.71 14.08
C ILE A 19 18.88 -6.50 15.57
N GLU A 20 20.06 -6.79 16.10
CA GLU A 20 20.37 -6.58 17.51
C GLU A 20 20.28 -5.11 17.89
N LYS A 21 20.91 -4.23 17.10
CA LYS A 21 20.87 -2.78 17.31
C LYS A 21 19.46 -2.24 17.22
N VAL A 22 18.72 -2.61 16.17
CA VAL A 22 17.32 -2.17 15.95
C VAL A 22 16.45 -2.52 17.15
N VAL A 23 16.52 -3.77 17.62
CA VAL A 23 15.75 -4.23 18.78
C VAL A 23 16.12 -3.44 20.04
N ARG A 24 17.43 -3.23 20.31
CA ARG A 24 17.91 -2.49 21.48
C ARG A 24 17.47 -1.02 21.43
N ASP A 25 17.51 -0.38 20.25
CA ASP A 25 17.07 0.98 20.06
C ASP A 25 15.56 1.13 20.33
N PHE A 26 14.71 0.25 19.79
CA PHE A 26 13.28 0.27 20.09
C PHE A 26 12.97 -0.02 21.56
N LYS A 27 13.73 -0.93 22.22
CA LYS A 27 13.58 -1.16 23.67
C LYS A 27 13.91 0.06 24.50
N ARG A 28 14.93 0.82 24.09
CA ARG A 28 15.31 2.06 24.78
C ARG A 28 14.24 3.14 24.64
N GLU A 29 13.69 3.33 23.42
CA GLU A 29 12.70 4.37 23.13
C GLU A 29 11.28 4.01 23.63
N LEU A 30 10.94 2.73 23.65
CA LEU A 30 9.64 2.20 24.06
C LEU A 30 9.80 1.00 24.98
N PRO A 31 10.26 1.19 26.22
CA PRO A 31 10.51 0.07 27.16
C PRO A 31 9.21 -0.66 27.53
N GLU A 32 8.04 -0.02 27.39
CA GLU A 32 6.72 -0.60 27.61
C GLU A 32 6.21 -1.46 26.44
N ALA A 33 6.84 -1.38 25.27
CA ALA A 33 6.39 -2.10 24.09
C ALA A 33 6.89 -3.54 24.05
N THR A 34 6.06 -4.44 23.51
CA THR A 34 6.48 -5.78 23.14
C THR A 34 7.06 -5.78 21.73
N ILE A 35 8.29 -6.26 21.56
CA ILE A 35 8.94 -6.32 20.26
C ILE A 35 8.73 -7.70 19.64
N TYR A 36 8.20 -7.72 18.42
CA TYR A 36 7.97 -8.91 17.62
C TYR A 36 8.90 -8.91 16.41
N VAL A 37 9.78 -9.88 16.34
CA VAL A 37 10.64 -10.13 15.17
C VAL A 37 10.06 -11.30 14.39
N TYR A 38 9.70 -11.09 13.13
CA TYR A 38 9.23 -12.13 12.24
C TYR A 38 10.30 -12.46 11.22
N ASN A 39 10.88 -13.64 11.38
CA ASN A 39 11.86 -14.19 10.47
C ASN A 39 11.16 -14.74 9.22
N ASN A 40 11.51 -14.23 8.06
CA ASN A 40 10.95 -14.65 6.77
C ASN A 40 11.95 -15.50 5.98
N ASN A 41 12.24 -16.69 6.48
CA ASN A 41 13.20 -17.64 5.90
C ASN A 41 14.62 -17.08 5.75
N SER A 42 15.14 -16.36 6.76
CA SER A 42 16.55 -15.94 6.77
C SER A 42 17.46 -17.16 6.76
N THR A 43 18.54 -17.05 6.01
CA THR A 43 19.59 -18.07 5.88
C THR A 43 20.83 -17.74 6.73
N ASP A 44 20.83 -16.57 7.36
CA ASP A 44 21.85 -16.07 8.29
C ASP A 44 21.41 -16.25 9.75
N ARG A 45 22.12 -15.64 10.66
CA ARG A 45 21.85 -15.74 12.11
C ARG A 45 20.78 -14.77 12.63
N THR A 46 19.99 -14.14 11.76
CA THR A 46 18.96 -13.14 12.14
C THR A 46 18.04 -13.66 13.26
N ALA A 47 17.46 -14.86 13.08
CA ALA A 47 16.52 -15.43 14.05
C ALA A 47 17.18 -15.80 15.36
N GLU A 48 18.40 -16.33 15.32
CA GLU A 48 19.20 -16.69 16.49
C GLU A 48 19.54 -15.46 17.34
N ILE A 49 20.05 -14.40 16.67
CA ILE A 49 20.40 -13.14 17.33
C ILE A 49 19.17 -12.51 17.97
N ALA A 50 18.05 -12.42 17.24
CA ALA A 50 16.82 -11.86 17.78
C ALA A 50 16.30 -12.64 18.99
N ALA A 51 16.38 -13.98 18.97
CA ALA A 51 15.94 -14.85 20.06
C ALA A 51 16.84 -14.76 21.31
N SER A 52 18.09 -14.37 21.16
CA SER A 52 19.02 -14.19 22.28
C SER A 52 18.73 -12.94 23.12
N ILE A 53 17.90 -12.01 22.61
CA ILE A 53 17.58 -10.76 23.30
C ILE A 53 16.35 -10.98 24.20
N GLU A 54 16.53 -10.77 25.48
CA GLU A 54 15.48 -10.96 26.48
C GLU A 54 14.23 -10.11 26.16
N GLY A 55 13.02 -10.69 26.31
CA GLY A 55 11.74 -10.00 26.11
C GLY A 55 11.37 -9.72 24.65
N VAL A 56 12.04 -10.35 23.70
CA VAL A 56 11.69 -10.31 22.26
C VAL A 56 10.91 -11.56 21.90
N VAL A 57 9.82 -11.37 21.15
CA VAL A 57 9.03 -12.49 20.62
C VAL A 57 9.45 -12.76 19.18
N VAL A 58 10.12 -13.89 18.95
CA VAL A 58 10.53 -14.30 17.60
C VAL A 58 9.51 -15.30 17.02
N ARG A 59 9.07 -15.07 15.79
CA ARG A 59 8.19 -15.98 15.04
C ARG A 59 8.70 -16.17 13.62
N ASN A 60 8.30 -17.25 12.97
CA ASN A 60 8.65 -17.55 11.59
C ASN A 60 7.42 -17.41 10.69
N GLU A 61 7.59 -16.75 9.53
CA GLU A 61 6.66 -16.80 8.42
C GLU A 61 7.32 -17.53 7.25
N TYR A 62 6.79 -18.68 6.91
CA TYR A 62 7.37 -19.58 5.89
C TYR A 62 7.05 -19.16 4.45
N ARG A 63 6.04 -18.32 4.25
CA ARG A 63 5.73 -17.75 2.94
C ARG A 63 6.62 -16.55 2.69
N GLN A 64 7.53 -16.70 1.71
CA GLN A 64 8.47 -15.62 1.38
C GLN A 64 7.76 -14.35 0.92
N GLY A 65 8.14 -13.20 1.47
CA GLY A 65 7.71 -11.87 1.07
C GLY A 65 7.17 -11.02 2.22
N LYS A 66 7.51 -9.73 2.21
CA LYS A 66 7.18 -8.77 3.28
C LYS A 66 5.67 -8.68 3.55
N GLY A 67 4.84 -8.69 2.49
CA GLY A 67 3.39 -8.67 2.64
C GLY A 67 2.84 -9.88 3.39
N ASN A 68 3.40 -11.09 3.18
CA ASN A 68 3.02 -12.29 3.92
C ASN A 68 3.35 -12.15 5.41
N VAL A 69 4.53 -11.59 5.72
CA VAL A 69 4.96 -11.34 7.10
C VAL A 69 4.00 -10.37 7.79
N ILE A 70 3.72 -9.22 7.17
CA ILE A 70 2.84 -8.20 7.75
C ILE A 70 1.43 -8.75 7.95
N ARG A 71 0.91 -9.53 7.00
CA ARG A 71 -0.38 -10.23 7.14
C ARG A 71 -0.40 -11.14 8.36
N SER A 72 0.65 -11.93 8.58
CA SER A 72 0.77 -12.80 9.74
C SER A 72 0.87 -12.01 11.04
N MET A 73 1.63 -10.92 11.08
CA MET A 73 1.73 -10.02 12.24
C MET A 73 0.36 -9.43 12.60
N PHE A 74 -0.34 -8.84 11.63
CA PHE A 74 -1.64 -8.22 11.84
C PHE A 74 -2.71 -9.20 12.31
N ARG A 75 -2.61 -10.45 11.88
CA ARG A 75 -3.53 -11.52 12.27
C ARG A 75 -3.28 -12.08 13.66
N GLN A 76 -2.01 -12.15 14.08
CA GLN A 76 -1.59 -12.90 15.26
C GLN A 76 -1.31 -12.02 16.49
N ILE A 77 -1.13 -10.72 16.30
CA ILE A 77 -0.77 -9.81 17.37
C ILE A 77 -1.96 -8.92 17.70
N ASP A 78 -2.24 -8.78 19.00
CA ASP A 78 -3.25 -7.87 19.53
C ASP A 78 -2.61 -6.80 20.39
N ALA A 79 -2.69 -5.54 19.93
CA ALA A 79 -2.18 -4.36 20.62
C ALA A 79 -3.08 -3.14 20.34
N ASP A 80 -3.00 -2.11 21.16
CA ASP A 80 -3.70 -0.84 20.94
C ASP A 80 -3.00 0.03 19.89
N CYS A 81 -1.67 -0.11 19.81
CA CYS A 81 -0.83 0.57 18.83
C CYS A 81 0.22 -0.39 18.27
N TYR A 82 0.42 -0.35 16.95
CA TYR A 82 1.41 -1.14 16.25
C TYR A 82 2.40 -0.21 15.59
N ILE A 83 3.70 -0.41 15.84
CA ILE A 83 4.78 0.32 15.19
C ILE A 83 5.53 -0.65 14.30
N MET A 84 5.51 -0.42 13.01
CA MET A 84 6.22 -1.22 12.02
C MET A 84 7.47 -0.48 11.55
N ALA A 85 8.60 -1.17 11.55
CA ALA A 85 9.86 -0.68 10.97
C ALA A 85 10.63 -1.84 10.33
N ASP A 86 11.52 -1.54 9.39
CA ASP A 86 12.39 -2.55 8.79
C ASP A 86 13.54 -2.93 9.75
N GLY A 87 14.00 -4.18 9.68
CA GLY A 87 15.08 -4.68 10.54
C GLY A 87 16.50 -4.25 10.12
N ASP A 88 16.63 -3.34 9.14
CA ASP A 88 17.88 -2.97 8.46
C ASP A 88 18.55 -1.68 8.98
N ASP A 89 18.12 -1.18 10.13
CA ASP A 89 18.62 0.05 10.79
C ASP A 89 18.48 1.34 9.95
N THR A 90 17.61 1.36 8.94
CA THR A 90 17.38 2.56 8.13
C THR A 90 16.46 3.58 8.81
N TYR A 91 15.65 3.15 9.78
CA TYR A 91 14.70 3.98 10.51
C TYR A 91 15.10 4.13 11.97
N PRO A 92 15.40 5.36 12.42
CA PRO A 92 15.73 5.60 13.83
C PRO A 92 14.51 5.42 14.74
N ALA A 93 14.71 4.73 15.86
CA ALA A 93 13.64 4.43 16.83
C ALA A 93 13.15 5.68 17.60
N GLU A 94 13.88 6.79 17.57
CA GLU A 94 13.58 8.03 18.32
C GLU A 94 12.19 8.60 18.01
N HIS A 95 11.70 8.39 16.79
CA HIS A 95 10.36 8.85 16.39
C HIS A 95 9.22 7.92 16.83
N ALA A 96 9.53 6.71 17.30
CA ALA A 96 8.52 5.70 17.65
C ALA A 96 7.56 6.17 18.75
N ARG A 97 8.07 6.87 19.77
CA ARG A 97 7.26 7.39 20.88
C ARG A 97 6.27 8.45 20.41
N GLU A 98 6.68 9.35 19.53
CA GLU A 98 5.79 10.35 18.94
C GLU A 98 4.71 9.69 18.09
N MET A 99 5.09 8.74 17.22
CA MET A 99 4.14 7.99 16.40
C MET A 99 3.12 7.23 17.25
N ALA A 100 3.57 6.57 18.34
CA ALA A 100 2.68 5.90 19.28
C ALA A 100 1.69 6.86 19.96
N ARG A 101 2.17 8.03 20.40
CA ARG A 101 1.34 9.06 21.01
C ARG A 101 0.24 9.54 20.06
N MET A 102 0.57 9.80 18.78
CA MET A 102 -0.40 10.24 17.78
C MET A 102 -1.51 9.19 17.56
N VAL A 103 -1.16 7.90 17.56
CA VAL A 103 -2.14 6.82 17.44
C VAL A 103 -3.01 6.73 18.70
N LEU A 104 -2.40 6.74 19.90
CA LEU A 104 -3.08 6.46 21.17
C LEU A 104 -3.84 7.65 21.74
N GLU A 105 -3.39 8.88 21.51
CA GLU A 105 -3.92 10.09 22.11
C GLU A 105 -4.60 11.03 21.10
N GLU A 106 -4.11 11.07 19.85
CA GLU A 106 -4.66 11.94 18.80
C GLU A 106 -5.62 11.21 17.85
N ASN A 107 -5.93 9.93 18.12
CA ASN A 107 -6.85 9.10 17.32
C ASN A 107 -6.45 9.00 15.84
N MET A 108 -5.16 8.96 15.55
CA MET A 108 -4.67 8.67 14.21
C MET A 108 -4.75 7.16 13.94
N ASP A 109 -5.28 6.79 12.79
CA ASP A 109 -5.38 5.38 12.40
C ASP A 109 -4.09 4.89 11.75
N MET A 110 -3.39 5.79 11.03
CA MET A 110 -2.07 5.50 10.44
C MET A 110 -1.18 6.74 10.52
N VAL A 111 0.00 6.58 11.12
CA VAL A 111 1.07 7.57 11.11
C VAL A 111 2.18 7.09 10.19
N ILE A 112 2.60 7.91 9.25
CA ILE A 112 3.63 7.59 8.24
C ILE A 112 4.89 8.37 8.56
N GLY A 113 6.02 7.68 8.67
CA GLY A 113 7.34 8.30 8.75
C GLY A 113 7.78 8.77 7.36
N ASP A 114 7.68 10.08 7.11
CA ASP A 114 8.06 10.71 5.85
C ASP A 114 9.59 10.94 5.80
N ARG A 115 10.29 10.06 5.07
CA ARG A 115 11.74 10.21 4.81
C ARG A 115 12.04 11.23 3.72
N LEU A 116 11.11 11.48 2.81
CA LEU A 116 11.33 12.33 1.64
C LEU A 116 11.42 13.81 1.99
N SER A 117 10.85 14.21 3.12
CA SER A 117 10.96 15.58 3.66
C SER A 117 12.25 15.83 4.46
N SER A 118 13.11 14.81 4.64
CA SER A 118 14.35 14.90 5.41
C SER A 118 15.61 14.71 4.56
N THR A 119 16.52 13.83 4.99
CA THR A 119 17.85 13.63 4.38
C THR A 119 17.87 12.66 3.18
N TYR A 120 16.77 11.98 2.88
CA TYR A 120 16.70 10.90 1.89
C TYR A 120 17.29 11.26 0.51
N PHE A 121 17.01 12.45 -0.02
CA PHE A 121 17.50 12.88 -1.33
C PHE A 121 18.99 13.25 -1.34
N VAL A 122 19.54 13.55 -0.19
CA VAL A 122 20.98 13.86 -0.05
C VAL A 122 21.79 12.57 -0.10
N GLU A 123 21.25 11.51 0.49
CA GLU A 123 21.91 10.21 0.65
C GLU A 123 21.64 9.25 -0.53
N ASN A 124 20.44 9.27 -1.13
CA ASN A 124 20.04 8.40 -2.25
C ASN A 124 20.10 9.11 -3.62
N LYS A 125 21.23 9.04 -4.31
CA LYS A 125 21.46 9.66 -5.64
C LYS A 125 20.94 8.83 -6.84
N ARG A 126 20.04 7.87 -6.65
CA ARG A 126 19.51 6.99 -7.72
C ARG A 126 18.38 7.67 -8.49
N ALA A 127 18.69 8.32 -9.61
CA ALA A 127 17.74 9.13 -10.41
C ALA A 127 16.47 8.37 -10.83
N PHE A 128 16.58 7.12 -11.28
CA PHE A 128 15.45 6.29 -11.72
C PHE A 128 14.53 5.90 -10.55
N HIS A 129 15.07 5.69 -9.36
CA HIS A 129 14.29 5.37 -8.17
C HIS A 129 13.44 6.56 -7.72
N ASN A 130 14.00 7.77 -7.80
CA ASN A 130 13.30 9.01 -7.46
C ASN A 130 12.15 9.31 -8.45
N PHE A 131 12.33 9.03 -9.73
CA PHE A 131 11.26 9.16 -10.73
C PHE A 131 10.11 8.19 -10.46
N GLY A 132 10.42 6.91 -10.17
CA GLY A 132 9.42 5.90 -9.82
C GLY A 132 8.60 6.30 -8.61
N ASN A 133 9.23 6.74 -7.53
CA ASN A 133 8.54 7.21 -6.32
C ASN A 133 7.61 8.40 -6.59
N ARG A 134 8.05 9.37 -7.42
CA ARG A 134 7.22 10.53 -7.80
C ARG A 134 6.00 10.10 -8.61
N LEU A 135 6.17 9.18 -9.55
CA LEU A 135 5.09 8.65 -10.38
C LEU A 135 4.06 7.90 -9.53
N VAL A 136 4.51 6.99 -8.66
CA VAL A 136 3.64 6.25 -7.74
C VAL A 136 2.86 7.20 -6.84
N ARG A 137 3.54 8.17 -6.22
CA ARG A 137 2.91 9.19 -5.39
C ARG A 137 1.86 10.00 -6.15
N TRP A 138 2.19 10.48 -7.35
CA TRP A 138 1.27 11.24 -8.17
C TRP A 138 0.03 10.42 -8.55
N LEU A 139 0.22 9.18 -8.98
CA LEU A 139 -0.88 8.27 -9.33
C LEU A 139 -1.82 8.03 -8.15
N ILE A 140 -1.28 7.68 -6.99
CA ILE A 140 -2.10 7.37 -5.80
C ILE A 140 -2.85 8.62 -5.34
N ASN A 141 -2.16 9.75 -5.18
CA ASN A 141 -2.81 10.98 -4.74
C ASN A 141 -3.89 11.44 -5.73
N LYS A 142 -3.65 11.30 -7.05
CA LYS A 142 -4.64 11.66 -8.07
C LYS A 142 -5.84 10.71 -8.10
N LEU A 143 -5.60 9.40 -8.02
CA LEU A 143 -6.64 8.38 -8.16
C LEU A 143 -7.47 8.21 -6.88
N PHE A 144 -6.86 8.39 -5.72
CA PHE A 144 -7.51 8.16 -4.42
C PHE A 144 -7.76 9.45 -3.62
N ALA A 145 -7.55 10.61 -4.26
CA ALA A 145 -7.76 11.94 -3.66
C ALA A 145 -6.99 12.11 -2.32
N GLY A 146 -5.75 11.61 -2.28
CA GLY A 146 -4.84 11.73 -1.15
C GLY A 146 -3.88 12.90 -1.30
N ASN A 147 -3.13 13.17 -0.22
CA ASN A 147 -2.01 14.12 -0.23
C ASN A 147 -0.85 13.55 0.59
N ILE A 148 -0.45 12.31 0.29
CA ILE A 148 0.62 11.61 0.99
C ILE A 148 1.95 11.88 0.28
N LYS A 149 2.99 12.18 1.06
CA LYS A 149 4.33 12.50 0.55
C LYS A 149 5.19 11.25 0.38
N ASP A 150 5.23 10.37 1.39
CA ASP A 150 6.01 9.13 1.33
C ASP A 150 5.12 7.88 1.42
N ILE A 151 4.78 7.32 0.26
CA ILE A 151 3.90 6.15 0.14
C ILE A 151 4.65 4.82 0.37
N MET A 152 5.96 4.81 0.10
CA MET A 152 6.75 3.58 0.06
C MET A 152 7.63 3.37 1.29
N THR A 153 7.42 4.15 2.35
CA THR A 153 8.13 3.98 3.62
C THR A 153 7.61 2.76 4.38
N GLY A 154 8.53 2.00 4.97
CA GLY A 154 8.22 0.90 5.89
C GLY A 154 7.98 1.35 7.34
N TYR A 155 8.32 2.60 7.69
CA TYR A 155 8.18 3.11 9.06
C TYR A 155 6.78 3.70 9.26
N ARG A 156 5.94 2.98 9.98
CA ARG A 156 4.54 3.35 10.18
C ARG A 156 4.04 2.97 11.56
N ALA A 157 3.10 3.74 12.12
CA ALA A 157 2.33 3.32 13.26
C ALA A 157 0.84 3.17 12.88
N PHE A 158 0.15 2.24 13.54
CA PHE A 158 -1.23 1.89 13.22
C PHE A 158 -2.08 1.74 14.47
N SER A 159 -3.37 2.10 14.36
CA SER A 159 -4.37 1.78 15.38
C SER A 159 -4.79 0.31 15.32
N TYR A 160 -5.41 -0.18 16.39
CA TYR A 160 -6.04 -1.51 16.42
C TYR A 160 -7.06 -1.66 15.28
N ASP A 161 -7.94 -0.67 15.12
CA ASP A 161 -8.99 -0.67 14.11
C ASP A 161 -8.41 -0.80 12.70
N PHE A 162 -7.35 -0.04 12.42
CA PHE A 162 -6.66 -0.13 11.14
C PHE A 162 -6.17 -1.56 10.88
N VAL A 163 -5.43 -2.13 11.83
CA VAL A 163 -4.82 -3.45 11.67
C VAL A 163 -5.86 -4.56 11.48
N LYS A 164 -6.96 -4.52 12.25
CA LYS A 164 -7.99 -5.57 12.20
C LYS A 164 -8.94 -5.46 11.00
N LEU A 165 -9.05 -4.27 10.41
CA LEU A 165 -9.91 -4.02 9.25
C LEU A 165 -9.16 -3.96 7.93
N MET A 166 -7.83 -4.10 7.97
CA MET A 166 -6.97 -4.02 6.80
C MET A 166 -6.74 -5.41 6.19
N PRO A 167 -7.41 -5.76 5.08
CA PRO A 167 -7.04 -6.94 4.31
C PRO A 167 -5.74 -6.65 3.57
N ILE A 168 -4.72 -7.46 3.79
CA ILE A 168 -3.45 -7.41 3.04
C ILE A 168 -3.47 -8.55 2.03
N GLU A 169 -3.48 -8.20 0.74
CA GLU A 169 -3.46 -9.15 -0.38
C GLU A 169 -2.07 -9.29 -0.98
N SER A 170 -1.29 -8.22 -0.97
CA SER A 170 0.08 -8.18 -1.49
C SER A 170 1.01 -9.13 -0.76
N ASN A 171 1.98 -9.68 -1.49
CA ASN A 171 2.94 -10.62 -0.94
C ASN A 171 4.34 -9.99 -0.74
N GLY A 172 4.67 -8.93 -1.47
CA GLY A 172 6.00 -8.30 -1.49
C GLY A 172 6.01 -6.88 -0.95
N PHE A 173 6.92 -6.07 -1.49
CA PHE A 173 7.13 -4.66 -1.10
C PHE A 173 6.01 -3.71 -1.57
N GLU A 174 5.08 -4.18 -2.37
CA GLU A 174 3.89 -3.42 -2.75
C GLU A 174 2.90 -3.23 -1.59
N VAL A 175 3.13 -3.89 -0.45
CA VAL A 175 2.26 -3.85 0.73
C VAL A 175 2.13 -2.44 1.32
N GLU A 176 3.19 -1.63 1.32
CA GLU A 176 3.14 -0.24 1.78
C GLU A 176 2.20 0.60 0.92
N THR A 177 2.26 0.40 -0.39
CA THR A 177 1.36 1.03 -1.36
C THR A 177 -0.08 0.59 -1.12
N GLU A 178 -0.32 -0.70 -0.91
CA GLU A 178 -1.62 -1.27 -0.62
C GLU A 178 -2.21 -0.69 0.67
N MET A 179 -1.44 -0.65 1.75
CA MET A 179 -1.89 -0.05 3.02
C MET A 179 -2.30 1.41 2.86
N THR A 180 -1.52 2.19 2.11
CA THR A 180 -1.83 3.60 1.86
C THR A 180 -3.13 3.76 1.06
N ILE A 181 -3.31 2.99 -0.02
CA ILE A 181 -4.52 3.06 -0.84
C ILE A 181 -5.75 2.65 -0.03
N ASN A 182 -5.66 1.56 0.73
CA ASN A 182 -6.74 1.11 1.60
C ASN A 182 -7.11 2.15 2.66
N ALA A 183 -6.11 2.79 3.28
CA ALA A 183 -6.32 3.84 4.26
C ALA A 183 -7.08 5.04 3.65
N LEU A 184 -6.67 5.50 2.48
CA LEU A 184 -7.34 6.58 1.75
C LEU A 184 -8.76 6.21 1.34
N ASP A 185 -8.96 4.99 0.83
CA ASP A 185 -10.27 4.53 0.37
C ASP A 185 -11.29 4.40 1.50
N LYS A 186 -10.87 3.89 2.64
CA LYS A 186 -11.72 3.72 3.84
C LYS A 186 -11.80 4.99 4.71
N LYS A 187 -11.12 6.09 4.29
CA LYS A 187 -11.10 7.38 4.99
C LYS A 187 -10.59 7.27 6.43
N PHE A 188 -9.58 6.47 6.65
CA PHE A 188 -8.86 6.46 7.92
C PHE A 188 -8.14 7.79 8.16
N ASN A 189 -7.95 8.17 9.42
CA ASN A 189 -7.18 9.34 9.80
C ASN A 189 -5.69 9.08 9.60
N ILE A 190 -5.09 9.77 8.63
CA ILE A 190 -3.69 9.60 8.26
C ILE A 190 -2.94 10.88 8.56
N CYS A 191 -1.76 10.78 9.17
CA CYS A 191 -0.82 11.88 9.26
C CYS A 191 0.59 11.42 8.89
N GLU A 192 1.46 12.37 8.60
CA GLU A 192 2.86 12.16 8.27
C GLU A 192 3.73 12.97 9.21
N ILE A 193 4.80 12.35 9.72
CA ILE A 193 5.85 13.04 10.46
C ILE A 193 7.18 12.93 9.71
N PRO A 194 7.99 13.99 9.64
CA PRO A 194 9.30 13.90 9.05
C PRO A 194 10.19 13.03 9.91
N VAL A 195 10.78 12.00 9.30
CA VAL A 195 11.72 11.10 9.98
C VAL A 195 13.08 11.16 9.28
N GLN A 196 14.15 11.07 10.05
CA GLN A 196 15.49 10.90 9.48
C GLN A 196 15.57 9.53 8.82
N TYR A 197 16.32 9.45 7.72
CA TYR A 197 16.64 8.19 7.05
C TYR A 197 18.14 7.97 7.13
N ARG A 198 18.55 6.78 7.55
CA ARG A 198 19.95 6.39 7.65
C ARG A 198 20.29 5.46 6.49
N ASP A 199 21.49 5.62 5.94
CA ASP A 199 22.00 4.61 4.99
C ASP A 199 22.23 3.28 5.72
N ARG A 200 22.05 2.20 4.98
CA ARG A 200 22.34 0.86 5.51
C ARG A 200 23.83 0.75 5.87
N PRO A 201 24.16 0.01 6.95
CA PRO A 201 25.55 -0.28 7.25
C PRO A 201 26.29 -0.93 6.08
N GLU A 202 27.59 -0.72 5.98
CA GLU A 202 28.43 -1.36 4.98
C GLU A 202 28.30 -2.89 5.08
N GLY A 203 28.09 -3.55 3.94
CA GLY A 203 27.86 -5.00 3.84
C GLY A 203 26.40 -5.43 3.82
N SER A 204 25.44 -4.58 4.18
CA SER A 204 24.00 -4.86 4.03
C SER A 204 23.52 -4.55 2.60
N VAL A 205 22.97 -5.55 1.93
CA VAL A 205 22.50 -5.41 0.53
C VAL A 205 21.00 -5.16 0.47
N SER A 206 20.61 -4.15 -0.31
CA SER A 206 19.18 -3.90 -0.57
C SER A 206 18.56 -5.10 -1.30
N LYS A 207 17.52 -5.67 -0.74
CA LYS A 207 16.78 -6.82 -1.29
C LYS A 207 15.71 -6.38 -2.28
N LEU A 208 15.55 -5.07 -2.51
CA LEU A 208 14.59 -4.48 -3.42
C LEU A 208 15.15 -4.47 -4.86
N ASN A 209 14.46 -5.15 -5.77
CA ASN A 209 14.76 -5.09 -7.19
C ASN A 209 13.95 -3.96 -7.83
N THR A 210 14.61 -2.84 -8.13
CA THR A 210 13.96 -1.59 -8.57
C THR A 210 13.02 -1.78 -9.77
N VAL A 211 13.37 -2.58 -10.77
CA VAL A 211 12.52 -2.79 -11.95
C VAL A 211 11.38 -3.76 -11.66
N LYS A 212 11.69 -4.94 -11.12
CA LYS A 212 10.69 -5.98 -10.85
C LYS A 212 9.66 -5.55 -9.80
N ASP A 213 10.12 -4.95 -8.72
CA ASP A 213 9.23 -4.49 -7.66
C ASP A 213 8.49 -3.21 -8.07
N GLY A 214 9.11 -2.33 -8.85
CA GLY A 214 8.44 -1.17 -9.46
C GLY A 214 7.28 -1.58 -10.39
N MET A 215 7.46 -2.61 -11.22
CA MET A 215 6.39 -3.16 -12.06
C MET A 215 5.27 -3.78 -11.21
N ARG A 216 5.58 -4.46 -10.12
CA ARG A 216 4.59 -4.98 -9.17
C ARG A 216 3.78 -3.86 -8.51
N VAL A 217 4.44 -2.78 -8.09
CA VAL A 217 3.77 -1.61 -7.51
C VAL A 217 2.80 -1.00 -8.52
N ILE A 218 3.21 -0.77 -9.77
CA ILE A 218 2.32 -0.25 -10.82
C ILE A 218 1.15 -1.21 -11.07
N GLY A 219 1.42 -2.51 -11.17
CA GLY A 219 0.38 -3.54 -11.31
C GLY A 219 -0.63 -3.52 -10.15
N THR A 220 -0.15 -3.32 -8.92
CA THR A 220 -0.98 -3.20 -7.73
C THR A 220 -1.84 -1.93 -7.77
N ILE A 221 -1.26 -0.77 -8.14
CA ILE A 221 -2.02 0.48 -8.30
C ILE A 221 -3.14 0.30 -9.32
N PHE A 222 -2.84 -0.31 -10.48
CA PHE A 222 -3.82 -0.54 -11.53
C PHE A 222 -4.94 -1.50 -11.08
N ARG A 223 -4.59 -2.60 -10.41
CA ARG A 223 -5.55 -3.55 -9.81
C ARG A 223 -6.44 -2.86 -8.79
N MET A 224 -5.84 -2.09 -7.88
CA MET A 224 -6.58 -1.39 -6.85
C MET A 224 -7.44 -0.26 -7.44
N PHE A 225 -6.96 0.46 -8.45
CA PHE A 225 -7.76 1.45 -9.16
C PHE A 225 -9.02 0.83 -9.78
N LYS A 226 -8.85 -0.30 -10.48
CA LYS A 226 -9.98 -1.06 -11.02
C LYS A 226 -10.95 -1.53 -9.94
N ASN A 227 -10.43 -1.99 -8.80
CA ASN A 227 -11.23 -2.56 -7.72
C ASN A 227 -11.89 -1.49 -6.83
N TYR A 228 -11.27 -0.33 -6.61
CA TYR A 228 -11.78 0.70 -5.69
C TYR A 228 -12.47 1.88 -6.38
N ARG A 229 -12.22 2.10 -7.67
CA ARG A 229 -12.82 3.17 -8.49
C ARG A 229 -13.34 2.63 -9.83
N PRO A 230 -14.15 1.55 -9.84
CA PRO A 230 -14.54 0.88 -11.07
C PRO A 230 -15.31 1.79 -12.01
N MET A 231 -16.18 2.66 -11.49
CA MET A 231 -16.93 3.59 -12.33
C MET A 231 -16.01 4.51 -13.16
N VAL A 232 -14.91 5.00 -12.56
CA VAL A 232 -13.94 5.83 -13.27
C VAL A 232 -13.16 4.99 -14.28
N PHE A 233 -12.70 3.81 -13.86
CA PHE A 233 -11.91 2.91 -14.72
C PHE A 233 -12.69 2.44 -15.95
N PHE A 234 -13.84 1.82 -15.75
CA PHE A 234 -14.66 1.29 -16.82
C PHE A 234 -15.36 2.40 -17.62
N GLY A 235 -15.69 3.52 -16.97
CA GLY A 235 -16.27 4.70 -17.62
C GLY A 235 -15.30 5.35 -18.62
N LEU A 236 -14.03 5.52 -18.26
CA LEU A 236 -13.01 6.03 -19.20
C LEU A 236 -12.81 5.08 -20.39
N LEU A 237 -12.71 3.77 -20.12
CA LEU A 237 -12.54 2.77 -21.18
C LEU A 237 -13.78 2.75 -22.10
N SER A 238 -14.97 2.78 -21.53
CA SER A 238 -16.24 2.88 -22.26
C SER A 238 -16.29 4.14 -23.12
N ALA A 239 -15.93 5.30 -22.56
CA ALA A 239 -15.95 6.57 -23.31
C ALA A 239 -15.01 6.52 -24.55
N VAL A 240 -13.81 5.93 -24.39
CA VAL A 240 -12.87 5.76 -25.52
C VAL A 240 -13.48 4.87 -26.60
N LEU A 241 -14.03 3.70 -26.23
CA LEU A 241 -14.66 2.77 -27.19
C LEU A 241 -15.90 3.40 -27.85
N PHE A 242 -16.70 4.14 -27.09
CA PHE A 242 -17.87 4.84 -27.62
C PHE A 242 -17.49 5.87 -28.68
N VAL A 243 -16.44 6.67 -28.43
CA VAL A 243 -15.95 7.66 -29.41
C VAL A 243 -15.42 6.95 -30.66
N LEU A 244 -14.59 5.91 -30.50
CA LEU A 244 -14.04 5.16 -31.63
C LEU A 244 -15.15 4.49 -32.46
N GLY A 245 -16.12 3.86 -31.82
CA GLY A 245 -17.27 3.24 -32.46
C GLY A 245 -18.15 4.28 -33.18
N SER A 246 -18.37 5.42 -32.53
CA SER A 246 -19.20 6.53 -33.13
C SER A 246 -18.51 7.14 -34.35
N VAL A 247 -17.19 7.32 -34.34
CA VAL A 247 -16.42 7.79 -35.51
C VAL A 247 -16.56 6.80 -36.68
N GLY A 248 -16.38 5.51 -36.40
CA GLY A 248 -16.54 4.45 -37.40
C GLY A 248 -17.97 4.40 -37.96
N PHE A 249 -18.98 4.47 -37.09
CA PHE A 249 -20.38 4.48 -37.47
C PHE A 249 -20.71 5.72 -38.32
N MET A 250 -20.30 6.91 -37.87
CA MET A 250 -20.57 8.18 -38.55
C MET A 250 -19.96 8.21 -39.94
N SER A 251 -18.79 7.63 -40.15
CA SER A 251 -18.14 7.55 -41.47
C SER A 251 -18.97 6.74 -42.47
N VAL A 252 -19.59 5.63 -42.03
CA VAL A 252 -20.48 4.81 -42.88
C VAL A 252 -21.83 5.48 -43.06
N PHE A 253 -22.34 6.16 -42.04
CA PHE A 253 -23.64 6.87 -42.10
C PHE A 253 -23.59 8.05 -43.05
N ILE A 254 -22.53 8.84 -43.11
CA ILE A 254 -22.35 9.94 -44.06
C ILE A 254 -22.33 9.40 -45.52
N GLU A 255 -21.58 8.29 -45.74
CA GLU A 255 -21.53 7.64 -47.05
C GLU A 255 -22.90 7.12 -47.49
N TYR A 256 -23.67 6.53 -46.55
CA TYR A 256 -25.04 6.10 -46.80
C TYR A 256 -25.98 7.27 -47.19
N LEU A 257 -25.87 8.44 -46.55
CA LEU A 257 -26.66 9.61 -46.88
C LEU A 257 -26.38 10.15 -48.31
N GLN A 258 -25.15 9.94 -48.81
CA GLN A 258 -24.74 10.37 -50.15
C GLN A 258 -25.11 9.37 -51.25
N THR A 259 -24.99 8.07 -50.95
CA THR A 259 -25.10 6.99 -51.96
C THR A 259 -26.37 6.15 -51.82
N HIS A 260 -27.07 6.26 -50.69
CA HIS A 260 -28.17 5.38 -50.25
C HIS A 260 -27.83 3.89 -50.23
N LEU A 261 -26.51 3.56 -50.20
CA LEU A 261 -25.98 2.20 -50.16
C LEU A 261 -25.00 2.04 -49.00
N VAL A 262 -24.98 0.84 -48.37
CA VAL A 262 -24.03 0.50 -47.31
C VAL A 262 -22.84 -0.20 -47.95
N LEU A 263 -21.85 0.56 -48.46
CA LEU A 263 -20.71 0.02 -49.17
C LEU A 263 -19.69 -0.66 -48.21
N ARG A 264 -19.52 -0.12 -47.00
CA ARG A 264 -18.55 -0.63 -46.00
C ARG A 264 -19.24 -1.39 -44.88
N PHE A 265 -19.96 -2.46 -45.23
CA PHE A 265 -20.71 -3.30 -44.31
C PHE A 265 -19.85 -3.90 -43.15
N PRO A 266 -18.60 -4.40 -43.39
CA PRO A 266 -17.73 -4.84 -42.29
C PRO A 266 -17.43 -3.72 -41.27
N THR A 267 -17.19 -2.50 -41.74
CA THR A 267 -16.92 -1.34 -40.87
C THR A 267 -18.15 -1.02 -40.00
N LEU A 268 -19.36 -1.10 -40.56
CA LEU A 268 -20.59 -0.89 -39.82
C LEU A 268 -20.76 -1.90 -38.69
N ILE A 269 -20.49 -3.20 -38.96
CA ILE A 269 -20.54 -4.25 -37.95
C ILE A 269 -19.55 -3.98 -36.82
N VAL A 270 -18.27 -3.72 -37.16
CA VAL A 270 -17.23 -3.44 -36.15
C VAL A 270 -17.60 -2.21 -35.33
N ALA A 271 -18.05 -1.13 -35.94
CA ALA A 271 -18.46 0.07 -35.23
C ALA A 271 -19.63 -0.20 -34.26
N THR A 272 -20.66 -0.91 -34.71
CA THR A 272 -21.81 -1.26 -33.87
C THR A 272 -21.42 -2.15 -32.69
N VAL A 273 -20.60 -3.19 -32.93
CA VAL A 273 -20.10 -4.07 -31.85
C VAL A 273 -19.24 -3.28 -30.84
N THR A 274 -18.45 -2.33 -31.33
CA THR A 274 -17.62 -1.46 -30.46
C THR A 274 -18.50 -0.56 -29.58
N ILE A 275 -19.59 0.02 -30.12
CA ILE A 275 -20.55 0.81 -29.34
C ILE A 275 -21.26 -0.07 -28.32
N LEU A 276 -21.73 -1.26 -28.69
CA LEU A 276 -22.36 -2.20 -27.75
C LEU A 276 -21.40 -2.60 -26.62
N ALA A 277 -20.14 -2.90 -26.95
CA ALA A 277 -19.12 -3.21 -25.97
C ALA A 277 -18.90 -2.03 -24.98
N SER A 278 -18.93 -0.79 -25.48
CA SER A 278 -18.82 0.39 -24.62
C SER A 278 -19.97 0.49 -23.62
N ILE A 279 -21.21 0.24 -24.04
CA ILE A 279 -22.39 0.26 -23.16
C ILE A 279 -22.31 -0.84 -22.10
N ILE A 280 -21.86 -2.03 -22.47
CA ILE A 280 -21.67 -3.16 -21.53
C ILE A 280 -20.61 -2.79 -20.48
N LEU A 281 -19.47 -2.22 -20.89
CA LEU A 281 -18.42 -1.79 -19.96
C LEU A 281 -18.89 -0.70 -19.00
N PHE A 282 -19.66 0.28 -19.50
CA PHE A 282 -20.24 1.33 -18.67
C PHE A 282 -21.18 0.74 -17.61
N SER A 283 -22.09 -0.14 -18.02
CA SER A 283 -23.03 -0.83 -17.12
C SER A 283 -22.30 -1.68 -16.08
N SER A 284 -21.23 -2.38 -16.49
CA SER A 284 -20.38 -3.15 -15.57
C SER A 284 -19.72 -2.24 -14.54
N GLY A 285 -19.24 -1.07 -14.95
CA GLY A 285 -18.67 -0.06 -14.05
C GLY A 285 -19.67 0.42 -13.00
N LEU A 286 -20.92 0.68 -13.39
CA LEU A 286 -22.01 1.07 -12.47
C LEU A 286 -22.32 -0.01 -11.44
N ILE A 287 -22.46 -1.26 -11.88
CA ILE A 287 -22.77 -2.39 -11.00
C ILE A 287 -21.65 -2.58 -9.95
N LEU A 288 -20.39 -2.58 -10.41
CA LEU A 288 -19.25 -2.73 -9.52
C LEU A 288 -19.13 -1.56 -8.52
N ASP A 289 -19.43 -0.33 -8.94
CA ASP A 289 -19.40 0.83 -8.04
C ASP A 289 -20.44 0.71 -6.90
N ILE A 290 -21.63 0.22 -7.22
CA ILE A 290 -22.68 -0.03 -6.21
C ILE A 290 -22.23 -1.11 -5.21
N ILE A 291 -21.63 -2.20 -5.70
CA ILE A 291 -21.12 -3.28 -4.84
C ILE A 291 -20.06 -2.76 -3.89
N ILE A 292 -19.11 -1.95 -4.38
CA ILE A 292 -18.03 -1.41 -3.56
C ILE A 292 -18.54 -0.41 -2.54
N ARG A 293 -19.51 0.44 -2.90
CA ARG A 293 -20.15 1.34 -1.93
C ARG A 293 -20.80 0.57 -0.78
N LYS A 294 -21.48 -0.55 -1.07
CA LYS A 294 -22.04 -1.44 -0.03
C LYS A 294 -20.95 -2.05 0.84
N HIS A 295 -19.84 -2.50 0.24
CA HIS A 295 -18.70 -3.03 0.99
C HIS A 295 -18.10 -1.99 1.96
N ARG A 296 -17.95 -0.74 1.52
CA ARG A 296 -17.48 0.36 2.38
C ARG A 296 -18.44 0.64 3.54
N GLN A 297 -19.73 0.65 3.27
CA GLN A 297 -20.75 0.83 4.33
C GLN A 297 -20.68 -0.29 5.38
N ASN A 298 -20.52 -1.54 4.94
CA ASN A 298 -20.39 -2.67 5.85
C ASN A 298 -19.09 -2.59 6.69
N ALA A 299 -17.98 -2.16 6.10
CA ALA A 299 -16.73 -1.95 6.82
C ALA A 299 -16.88 -0.88 7.93
N LEU A 300 -17.56 0.24 7.63
CA LEU A 300 -17.84 1.28 8.62
C LEU A 300 -18.73 0.78 9.76
N LEU A 301 -19.71 -0.09 9.48
CA LEU A 301 -20.53 -0.71 10.51
C LEU A 301 -19.70 -1.65 11.41
N GLN A 302 -18.77 -2.42 10.84
CA GLN A 302 -17.87 -3.26 11.60
C GLN A 302 -16.95 -2.46 12.53
N ILE A 303 -16.42 -1.30 12.07
CA ILE A 303 -15.63 -0.38 12.92
C ILE A 303 -16.44 0.04 14.15
N ASN A 304 -17.70 0.42 13.96
CA ASN A 304 -18.57 0.84 15.04
C ASN A 304 -18.94 -0.30 16.01
N CYS A 305 -18.89 -1.56 15.56
CA CYS A 305 -19.11 -2.73 16.41
C CYS A 305 -17.87 -3.10 17.24
N ILE A 306 -16.67 -2.86 16.72
CA ILE A 306 -15.39 -3.15 17.41
C ILE A 306 -15.13 -2.12 18.51
N LYS A 307 -15.56 -0.86 18.33
CA LYS A 307 -15.39 0.23 19.32
C LYS A 307 -16.33 0.17 20.54
N LYS A 308 -17.21 -0.83 20.60
CA LYS A 308 -18.05 -1.14 21.78
C LYS A 308 -17.44 -2.28 22.59
#